data_409a8c198f7001afcbc7e40ba5a3cf0c
#
_entry.id   409a8c198f7001afcbc7e40ba5a3cf0c
#
_cell.length_a   1.000
_cell.length_b   1.000
_cell.length_c   1.000
_cell.angle_alpha   90.00
_cell.angle_beta   90.00
_cell.angle_gamma   90.00
#
_symmetry.space_group_name_H-M   'P 1'
#
loop_
_entity.id
_entity.type
_entity.pdbx_description
1 polymer ?
#
loop_
_entity_poly.entity_id
_entity_poly.type
_entity_poly.pdbx_seq_one_letter_code
_entity_poly.pdbx_strand_id
1 'polypeptide(L)'
;ITGSVSSGKTTASKIISSNRGPFFSADKVVKQLYKKISFKKIIARKLNFKFNKNFKKALRNKILDNKGSLNTLGKIIHPSVRKEMFSFLKKNKNKKMVFFEIPLLIENKLKAYFDKTIFIKSNKSLRLKRYMLNGGDRSLFTLLDSKQIKDLKKMKFCDYVVVNNSSLYVLKKKLLNIIKHYE
;
A
#
# COMPACT_ATOMS: atom_id res chain seq x y z
N ILE A 1 7.38 -5.08 -2.06
CA ILE A 1 7.71 -3.66 -1.79
C ILE A 1 6.72 -3.12 -0.76
N THR A 2 7.26 -2.44 0.24
CA THR A 2 6.49 -1.75 1.28
C THR A 2 7.03 -0.35 1.54
N GLY A 3 6.41 0.41 2.44
CA GLY A 3 6.79 1.77 2.82
C GLY A 3 5.59 2.62 3.22
N SER A 4 5.81 3.79 3.77
CA SER A 4 4.77 4.66 4.31
C SER A 4 3.90 5.29 3.21
N VAL A 5 2.78 5.89 3.61
CA VAL A 5 1.85 6.56 2.68
C VAL A 5 2.59 7.55 1.79
N SER A 6 2.32 7.53 0.48
CA SER A 6 2.93 8.39 -0.57
C SER A 6 4.46 8.37 -0.65
N SER A 7 5.13 7.28 -0.21
CA SER A 7 6.59 7.14 -0.32
C SER A 7 7.09 6.85 -1.75
N GLY A 8 6.19 6.53 -2.71
CA GLY A 8 6.54 6.18 -4.09
C GLY A 8 6.63 4.67 -4.36
N LYS A 9 6.00 3.85 -3.52
CA LYS A 9 5.94 2.38 -3.68
C LYS A 9 5.49 1.94 -5.07
N THR A 10 4.40 2.49 -5.55
CA THR A 10 3.82 2.10 -6.85
C THR A 10 4.78 2.38 -8.00
N THR A 11 5.47 3.52 -7.97
CA THR A 11 6.50 3.85 -8.95
C THR A 11 7.66 2.86 -8.86
N ALA A 12 8.15 2.60 -7.65
CA ALA A 12 9.22 1.63 -7.42
C ALA A 12 8.85 0.23 -7.89
N SER A 13 7.62 -0.22 -7.59
CA SER A 13 7.12 -1.53 -8.00
C SER A 13 7.05 -1.69 -9.51
N LYS A 14 6.54 -0.67 -10.21
CA LYS A 14 6.50 -0.66 -11.68
C LYS A 14 7.90 -0.72 -12.29
N ILE A 15 8.87 -0.01 -11.71
CA ILE A 15 10.27 0.00 -12.21
C ILE A 15 10.87 -1.40 -12.11
N ILE A 16 10.75 -2.07 -10.96
CA ILE A 16 11.41 -3.36 -10.78
C ILE A 16 10.68 -4.53 -11.45
N SER A 17 9.36 -4.45 -11.62
CA SER A 17 8.56 -5.50 -12.25
C SER A 17 8.57 -5.44 -13.79
N SER A 18 8.93 -4.28 -14.36
CA SER A 18 8.93 -4.08 -15.82
C SER A 18 9.83 -5.09 -16.50
N ASN A 19 9.26 -5.91 -17.41
CA ASN A 19 9.89 -6.98 -18.17
C ASN A 19 10.53 -8.11 -17.33
N ARG A 20 10.21 -8.22 -16.01
CA ARG A 20 10.80 -9.19 -15.10
C ARG A 20 9.81 -10.17 -14.52
N GLY A 21 8.55 -9.80 -14.44
CA GLY A 21 7.53 -10.69 -13.90
C GLY A 21 6.23 -10.01 -13.52
N PRO A 22 5.23 -10.82 -13.15
CA PRO A 22 3.91 -10.33 -12.79
C PRO A 22 3.96 -9.46 -11.52
N PHE A 23 3.06 -8.46 -11.47
CA PHE A 23 3.00 -7.46 -10.41
C PHE A 23 1.62 -7.39 -9.76
N PHE A 24 1.57 -7.63 -8.46
CA PHE A 24 0.40 -7.46 -7.60
C PHE A 24 0.47 -6.13 -6.84
N SER A 25 -0.65 -5.40 -6.80
CA SER A 25 -0.78 -4.20 -5.97
C SER A 25 -2.01 -4.31 -5.07
N ALA A 26 -1.80 -4.31 -3.75
CA ALA A 26 -2.88 -4.28 -2.76
C ALA A 26 -3.79 -3.07 -2.95
N ASP A 27 -3.24 -1.90 -3.26
CA ASP A 27 -4.02 -0.67 -3.51
C ASP A 27 -4.93 -0.79 -4.75
N LYS A 28 -4.49 -1.51 -5.80
CA LYS A 28 -5.36 -1.80 -6.97
C LYS A 28 -6.52 -2.70 -6.58
N VAL A 29 -6.28 -3.73 -5.77
CA VAL A 29 -7.34 -4.61 -5.27
C VAL A 29 -8.36 -3.81 -4.45
N VAL A 30 -7.90 -2.97 -3.53
CA VAL A 30 -8.78 -2.09 -2.74
C VAL A 30 -9.61 -1.19 -3.66
N LYS A 31 -9.01 -0.58 -4.69
CA LYS A 31 -9.74 0.24 -5.67
C LYS A 31 -10.83 -0.57 -6.40
N GLN A 32 -10.56 -1.83 -6.75
CA GLN A 32 -11.54 -2.72 -7.38
C GLN A 32 -12.68 -3.08 -6.43
N LEU A 33 -12.37 -3.39 -5.16
CA LEU A 33 -13.39 -3.62 -4.12
C LEU A 33 -14.33 -2.41 -3.98
N TYR A 34 -13.80 -1.20 -3.97
CA TYR A 34 -14.60 0.04 -3.91
C TYR A 34 -15.46 0.32 -5.16
N LYS A 35 -15.26 -0.37 -6.28
CA LYS A 35 -16.18 -0.30 -7.43
C LYS A 35 -17.47 -1.08 -7.18
N LYS A 36 -17.42 -2.12 -6.32
CA LYS A 36 -18.57 -2.99 -6.02
C LYS A 36 -19.53 -2.30 -5.05
N ILE A 37 -20.79 -2.10 -5.48
CA ILE A 37 -21.84 -1.47 -4.64
C ILE A 37 -22.07 -2.28 -3.38
N SER A 38 -22.12 -3.62 -3.48
CA SER A 38 -22.28 -4.53 -2.34
C SER A 38 -21.20 -4.30 -1.27
N PHE A 39 -19.95 -4.14 -1.69
CA PHE A 39 -18.84 -3.89 -0.78
C PHE A 39 -18.95 -2.53 -0.06
N LYS A 40 -19.36 -1.48 -0.78
CA LYS A 40 -19.63 -0.16 -0.19
C LYS A 40 -20.78 -0.21 0.83
N LYS A 41 -21.86 -0.97 0.55
CA LYS A 41 -22.98 -1.17 1.49
C LYS A 41 -22.53 -1.86 2.77
N ILE A 42 -21.66 -2.88 2.68
CA ILE A 42 -21.07 -3.56 3.85
C ILE A 42 -20.28 -2.56 4.71
N ILE A 43 -19.42 -1.73 4.10
CA ILE A 43 -18.65 -0.72 4.81
C ILE A 43 -19.58 0.28 5.50
N ALA A 44 -20.58 0.83 4.80
CA ALA A 44 -21.51 1.80 5.33
C ALA A 44 -22.26 1.25 6.55
N ARG A 45 -22.76 0.01 6.47
CA ARG A 45 -23.42 -0.70 7.58
C ARG A 45 -22.49 -0.90 8.77
N LYS A 46 -21.27 -1.41 8.54
CA LYS A 46 -20.29 -1.70 9.62
C LYS A 46 -19.73 -0.45 10.29
N LEU A 47 -19.67 0.67 9.58
CA LEU A 47 -19.23 1.96 10.11
C LEU A 47 -20.38 2.88 10.52
N ASN A 48 -21.63 2.38 10.44
CA ASN A 48 -22.84 3.08 10.85
C ASN A 48 -22.98 4.46 10.18
N PHE A 49 -23.10 4.47 8.83
CA PHE A 49 -23.49 5.66 8.06
C PHE A 49 -24.34 5.29 6.85
N LYS A 50 -25.17 6.23 6.38
CA LYS A 50 -26.09 6.02 5.25
C LYS A 50 -25.31 5.88 3.94
N PHE A 51 -25.53 4.75 3.22
CA PHE A 51 -24.98 4.56 1.89
C PHE A 51 -25.73 5.45 0.88
N ASN A 52 -25.00 6.31 0.17
CA ASN A 52 -25.52 7.17 -0.89
C ASN A 52 -24.43 7.53 -1.91
N LYS A 53 -24.74 8.39 -2.89
CA LYS A 53 -23.80 8.85 -3.93
C LYS A 53 -22.53 9.54 -3.36
N ASN A 54 -22.62 10.10 -2.16
CA ASN A 54 -21.51 10.78 -1.47
C ASN A 54 -20.68 9.82 -0.59
N PHE A 55 -20.74 8.50 -0.83
CA PHE A 55 -20.06 7.47 -0.04
C PHE A 55 -18.62 7.80 0.34
N LYS A 56 -17.80 8.30 -0.62
CA LYS A 56 -16.38 8.63 -0.34
C LYS A 56 -16.24 9.73 0.70
N LYS A 57 -17.07 10.78 0.60
CA LYS A 57 -17.06 11.91 1.56
C LYS A 57 -17.54 11.43 2.93
N ALA A 58 -18.62 10.65 2.99
CA ALA A 58 -19.15 10.10 4.23
C ALA A 58 -18.12 9.17 4.93
N LEU A 59 -17.50 8.27 4.17
CA LEU A 59 -16.45 7.38 4.70
C LEU A 59 -15.25 8.18 5.24
N ARG A 60 -14.78 9.20 4.49
CA ARG A 60 -13.69 10.06 4.92
C ARG A 60 -14.02 10.75 6.25
N ASN A 61 -15.18 11.38 6.35
CA ASN A 61 -15.62 12.05 7.59
C ASN A 61 -15.67 11.05 8.74
N LYS A 62 -16.30 9.88 8.54
CA LYS A 62 -16.37 8.83 9.57
C LYS A 62 -15.00 8.36 10.05
N ILE A 63 -14.00 8.31 9.18
CA ILE A 63 -12.62 7.93 9.53
C ILE A 63 -11.94 9.05 10.32
N LEU A 64 -12.18 10.32 9.99
CA LEU A 64 -11.61 11.47 10.69
C LEU A 64 -12.23 11.67 12.07
N ASP A 65 -13.57 11.52 12.18
CA ASP A 65 -14.32 11.72 13.42
C ASP A 65 -14.06 10.60 14.44
N ASN A 66 -13.84 9.38 13.98
CA ASN A 66 -13.61 8.22 14.85
C ASN A 66 -12.40 7.41 14.42
N LYS A 67 -11.32 7.51 15.19
CA LYS A 67 -10.05 6.78 14.96
C LYS A 67 -10.21 5.24 14.93
N GLY A 68 -11.25 4.68 15.55
CA GLY A 68 -11.60 3.26 15.51
C GLY A 68 -12.14 2.81 14.14
N SER A 69 -12.73 3.73 13.38
CA SER A 69 -13.31 3.44 12.06
C SER A 69 -12.27 2.92 11.08
N LEU A 70 -11.02 3.40 11.14
CA LEU A 70 -9.94 2.91 10.28
C LEU A 70 -9.58 1.45 10.58
N ASN A 71 -9.57 1.05 11.85
CA ASN A 71 -9.34 -0.35 12.25
C ASN A 71 -10.49 -1.25 11.76
N THR A 72 -11.73 -0.82 11.93
CA THR A 72 -12.93 -1.54 11.43
C THR A 72 -12.86 -1.69 9.91
N LEU A 73 -12.51 -0.62 9.19
CA LEU A 73 -12.31 -0.66 7.73
C LEU A 73 -11.22 -1.66 7.34
N GLY A 74 -10.11 -1.68 8.06
CA GLY A 74 -9.03 -2.66 7.86
C GLY A 74 -9.53 -4.10 8.01
N LYS A 75 -10.30 -4.40 9.06
CA LYS A 75 -10.89 -5.75 9.28
C LYS A 75 -11.82 -6.19 8.11
N ILE A 76 -12.45 -5.26 7.41
CA ILE A 76 -13.29 -5.56 6.24
C ILE A 76 -12.45 -5.78 4.98
N ILE A 77 -11.42 -4.96 4.77
CA ILE A 77 -10.62 -4.94 3.53
C ILE A 77 -9.56 -6.04 3.53
N HIS A 78 -8.81 -6.23 4.64
CA HIS A 78 -7.64 -7.08 4.65
C HIS A 78 -7.90 -8.54 4.26
N PRO A 79 -9.00 -9.20 4.69
CA PRO A 79 -9.28 -10.57 4.25
C PRO A 79 -9.43 -10.71 2.74
N SER A 80 -10.13 -9.76 2.10
CA SER A 80 -10.31 -9.76 0.64
C SER A 80 -8.99 -9.54 -0.10
N VAL A 81 -8.17 -8.58 0.36
CA VAL A 81 -6.85 -8.31 -0.22
C VAL A 81 -5.93 -9.52 -0.06
N ARG A 82 -5.94 -10.16 1.11
CA ARG A 82 -5.14 -11.37 1.37
C ARG A 82 -5.55 -12.54 0.48
N LYS A 83 -6.84 -12.76 0.29
CA LYS A 83 -7.38 -13.79 -0.63
C LYS A 83 -6.86 -13.56 -2.06
N GLU A 84 -6.97 -12.34 -2.57
CA GLU A 84 -6.48 -11.98 -3.91
C GLU A 84 -4.95 -12.12 -4.01
N MET A 85 -4.21 -11.75 -2.98
CA MET A 85 -2.74 -11.91 -2.92
C MET A 85 -2.34 -13.39 -3.05
N PHE A 86 -2.95 -14.29 -2.28
CA PHE A 86 -2.64 -15.71 -2.35
C PHE A 86 -3.10 -16.33 -3.67
N SER A 87 -4.25 -15.92 -4.20
CA SER A 87 -4.69 -16.34 -5.54
C SER A 87 -3.69 -15.94 -6.63
N PHE A 88 -3.19 -14.70 -6.55
CA PHE A 88 -2.18 -14.19 -7.48
C PHE A 88 -0.86 -14.96 -7.35
N LEU A 89 -0.41 -15.25 -6.13
CA LEU A 89 0.79 -16.04 -5.87
C LEU A 89 0.66 -17.45 -6.48
N LYS A 90 -0.47 -18.13 -6.21
CA LYS A 90 -0.75 -19.47 -6.75
C LYS A 90 -0.72 -19.52 -8.27
N LYS A 91 -1.32 -18.51 -8.93
CA LYS A 91 -1.34 -18.41 -10.41
C LYS A 91 0.05 -18.19 -11.02
N ASN A 92 0.97 -17.65 -10.25
CA ASN A 92 2.30 -17.27 -10.74
C ASN A 92 3.45 -18.07 -10.11
N LYS A 93 3.14 -19.21 -9.46
CA LYS A 93 4.14 -20.02 -8.75
C LYS A 93 5.33 -20.48 -9.60
N ASN A 94 5.14 -20.64 -10.92
CA ASN A 94 6.18 -21.10 -11.87
C ASN A 94 6.98 -19.91 -12.47
N LYS A 95 6.74 -18.67 -12.04
CA LYS A 95 7.51 -17.51 -12.52
C LYS A 95 8.77 -17.32 -11.67
N LYS A 96 9.91 -17.05 -12.32
CA LYS A 96 11.20 -16.82 -11.67
C LYS A 96 11.10 -15.70 -10.62
N MET A 97 10.39 -14.62 -10.94
CA MET A 97 10.16 -13.48 -10.04
C MET A 97 8.69 -13.06 -10.06
N VAL A 98 8.14 -12.74 -8.90
CA VAL A 98 6.79 -12.19 -8.71
C VAL A 98 6.87 -11.00 -7.78
N PHE A 99 6.28 -9.88 -8.17
CA PHE A 99 6.40 -8.61 -7.44
C PHE A 99 5.11 -8.23 -6.73
N PHE A 100 5.25 -7.77 -5.48
CA PHE A 100 4.11 -7.38 -4.65
C PHE A 100 4.31 -5.99 -4.06
N GLU A 101 3.29 -5.13 -4.19
CA GLU A 101 3.18 -3.86 -3.48
C GLU A 101 2.16 -4.00 -2.35
N ILE A 102 2.65 -4.01 -1.10
CA ILE A 102 1.81 -4.15 0.09
C ILE A 102 2.20 -3.08 1.10
N PRO A 103 1.43 -1.98 1.22
CA PRO A 103 1.75 -0.86 2.10
C PRO A 103 1.86 -1.24 3.58
N LEU A 104 0.98 -2.12 4.06
CA LEU A 104 0.90 -2.56 5.45
C LEU A 104 1.46 -3.98 5.64
N LEU A 105 2.59 -4.29 4.97
CA LEU A 105 3.24 -5.59 5.01
C LEU A 105 3.60 -6.03 6.43
N ILE A 106 4.28 -5.14 7.16
CA ILE A 106 4.81 -5.42 8.49
C ILE A 106 3.67 -5.42 9.52
N GLU A 107 2.76 -4.45 9.42
CA GLU A 107 1.57 -4.33 10.28
C GLU A 107 0.68 -5.57 10.23
N ASN A 108 0.58 -6.19 9.07
CA ASN A 108 -0.23 -7.39 8.85
C ASN A 108 0.57 -8.70 8.99
N LYS A 109 1.84 -8.64 9.45
CA LYS A 109 2.72 -9.80 9.66
C LYS A 109 2.88 -10.68 8.39
N LEU A 110 2.93 -10.05 7.23
CA LEU A 110 2.97 -10.77 5.94
C LEU A 110 4.40 -11.02 5.44
N LYS A 111 5.44 -10.57 6.15
CA LYS A 111 6.83 -10.70 5.68
C LYS A 111 7.23 -12.14 5.37
N ALA A 112 6.78 -13.10 6.16
CA ALA A 112 7.14 -14.51 6.02
C ALA A 112 6.73 -15.15 4.66
N TYR A 113 5.86 -14.49 3.89
CA TYR A 113 5.45 -14.96 2.56
C TYR A 113 6.34 -14.44 1.42
N PHE A 114 7.41 -13.71 1.72
CA PHE A 114 8.24 -13.04 0.71
C PHE A 114 9.72 -13.29 0.97
N ASP A 115 10.44 -13.72 -0.05
CA ASP A 115 11.88 -14.01 0.01
C ASP A 115 12.68 -12.73 0.26
N LYS A 116 12.31 -11.64 -0.40
CA LYS A 116 12.96 -10.34 -0.26
C LYS A 116 11.96 -9.20 -0.14
N THR A 117 12.30 -8.26 0.73
CA THR A 117 11.45 -7.09 1.03
C THR A 117 12.24 -5.79 0.84
N ILE A 118 11.65 -4.84 0.10
CA ILE A 118 12.23 -3.52 -0.14
C ILE A 118 11.34 -2.47 0.52
N PHE A 119 11.92 -1.70 1.43
CA PHE A 119 11.25 -0.55 2.04
C PHE A 119 11.57 0.73 1.25
N ILE A 120 10.54 1.42 0.77
CA ILE A 120 10.69 2.72 0.13
C ILE A 120 10.53 3.81 1.18
N LYS A 121 11.66 4.44 1.55
CA LYS A 121 11.73 5.55 2.50
C LYS A 121 11.61 6.88 1.77
N SER A 122 10.84 7.82 2.32
CA SER A 122 10.81 9.20 1.84
C SER A 122 10.48 10.14 2.99
N ASN A 123 11.02 11.36 2.95
CA ASN A 123 10.79 12.37 3.96
C ASN A 123 9.30 12.71 4.09
N LYS A 124 8.84 12.97 5.32
CA LYS A 124 7.41 13.19 5.60
C LYS A 124 6.85 14.39 4.83
N SER A 125 7.60 15.49 4.72
CA SER A 125 7.21 16.67 3.96
C SER A 125 6.97 16.35 2.48
N LEU A 126 7.88 15.59 1.88
CA LEU A 126 7.76 15.17 0.48
C LEU A 126 6.59 14.20 0.26
N ARG A 127 6.35 13.28 1.21
CA ARG A 127 5.21 12.37 1.19
C ARG A 127 3.88 13.13 1.29
N LEU A 128 3.80 14.13 2.17
CA LEU A 128 2.63 15.00 2.29
C LEU A 128 2.38 15.78 0.98
N LYS A 129 3.43 16.40 0.42
CA LYS A 129 3.32 17.11 -0.88
C LYS A 129 2.77 16.19 -1.98
N ARG A 130 3.32 14.98 -2.12
CA ARG A 130 2.85 13.98 -3.10
C ARG A 130 1.40 13.54 -2.84
N TYR A 131 1.01 13.41 -1.56
CA TYR A 131 -0.34 13.01 -1.18
C TYR A 131 -1.36 14.08 -1.59
N MET A 132 -1.06 15.35 -1.32
CA MET A 132 -1.92 16.48 -1.68
C MET A 132 -2.04 16.65 -3.19
N LEU A 133 -0.93 16.53 -3.94
CA LEU A 133 -0.93 16.56 -5.41
C LEU A 133 -1.81 15.45 -6.04
N ASN A 134 -2.01 14.33 -5.33
CA ASN A 134 -2.91 13.26 -5.76
C ASN A 134 -4.36 13.42 -5.24
N GLY A 135 -4.75 14.62 -4.83
CA GLY A 135 -6.10 14.94 -4.38
C GLY A 135 -6.41 14.52 -2.93
N GLY A 136 -5.41 14.20 -2.14
CA GLY A 136 -5.55 13.97 -0.71
C GLY A 136 -5.53 15.26 0.11
N ASP A 137 -5.91 15.17 1.38
CA ASP A 137 -5.84 16.29 2.32
C ASP A 137 -4.88 16.01 3.49
N ARG A 138 -4.42 17.09 4.15
CA ARG A 138 -3.46 17.02 5.24
C ARG A 138 -3.98 16.23 6.45
N SER A 139 -5.26 16.38 6.81
CA SER A 139 -5.84 15.73 7.99
C SER A 139 -5.85 14.22 7.82
N LEU A 140 -6.30 13.75 6.66
CA LEU A 140 -6.32 12.32 6.35
C LEU A 140 -4.90 11.75 6.21
N PHE A 141 -3.96 12.49 5.60
CA PHE A 141 -2.55 12.09 5.55
C PHE A 141 -1.99 11.88 6.96
N THR A 142 -2.20 12.85 7.85
CA THR A 142 -1.69 12.80 9.23
C THR A 142 -2.26 11.61 9.98
N LEU A 143 -3.55 11.34 9.83
CA LEU A 143 -4.20 10.18 10.44
C LEU A 143 -3.64 8.86 9.88
N LEU A 144 -3.52 8.72 8.57
CA LEU A 144 -2.99 7.51 7.95
C LEU A 144 -1.52 7.26 8.32
N ASP A 145 -0.71 8.32 8.35
CA ASP A 145 0.71 8.26 8.73
C ASP A 145 0.88 7.85 10.21
N SER A 146 0.04 8.40 11.11
CA SER A 146 0.09 8.08 12.55
C SER A 146 -0.33 6.64 12.87
N LYS A 147 -1.13 6.02 12.02
CA LYS A 147 -1.60 4.62 12.19
C LYS A 147 -0.62 3.59 11.66
N GLN A 148 0.38 4.00 10.91
CA GLN A 148 1.43 3.10 10.43
C GLN A 148 2.53 2.95 11.49
N ILE A 149 3.19 1.80 11.51
CA ILE A 149 4.42 1.60 12.29
C ILE A 149 5.46 2.61 11.79
N LYS A 150 6.19 3.25 12.70
CA LYS A 150 7.25 4.22 12.37
C LYS A 150 8.28 3.61 11.40
N ASP A 151 8.74 4.39 10.43
CA ASP A 151 9.66 3.94 9.37
C ASP A 151 10.91 3.24 9.93
N LEU A 152 11.52 3.78 11.01
CA LEU A 152 12.69 3.18 11.65
C LEU A 152 12.44 1.74 12.14
N LYS A 153 11.22 1.47 12.66
CA LYS A 153 10.86 0.10 13.06
C LYS A 153 10.61 -0.79 11.85
N LYS A 154 9.90 -0.30 10.82
CA LYS A 154 9.62 -1.07 9.60
C LYS A 154 10.90 -1.46 8.86
N MET A 155 11.85 -0.54 8.75
CA MET A 155 13.12 -0.77 8.06
C MET A 155 13.90 -1.95 8.63
N LYS A 156 13.85 -2.17 9.95
CA LYS A 156 14.50 -3.32 10.62
C LYS A 156 13.98 -4.68 10.16
N PHE A 157 12.77 -4.74 9.62
CA PHE A 157 12.15 -5.97 9.11
C PHE A 157 12.31 -6.15 7.61
N CYS A 158 12.94 -5.20 6.91
CA CYS A 158 13.09 -5.25 5.46
C CYS A 158 14.54 -5.54 5.08
N ASP A 159 14.73 -6.30 4.01
CA ASP A 159 16.05 -6.70 3.53
C ASP A 159 16.78 -5.52 2.86
N TYR A 160 16.05 -4.62 2.24
CA TYR A 160 16.57 -3.42 1.57
C TYR A 160 15.81 -2.17 1.94
N VAL A 161 16.51 -1.05 2.03
CA VAL A 161 15.94 0.29 2.20
C VAL A 161 16.36 1.18 1.04
N VAL A 162 15.39 1.69 0.30
CA VAL A 162 15.63 2.61 -0.82
C VAL A 162 15.05 3.98 -0.49
N VAL A 163 15.93 4.99 -0.40
CA VAL A 163 15.57 6.39 -0.14
C VAL A 163 15.10 7.04 -1.45
N ASN A 164 13.84 7.51 -1.48
CA ASN A 164 13.17 8.15 -2.60
C ASN A 164 12.88 9.64 -2.31
N ASN A 165 13.94 10.42 -2.10
CA ASN A 165 13.87 11.87 -1.89
C ASN A 165 14.35 12.69 -3.09
N SER A 166 14.91 12.02 -4.11
CA SER A 166 15.52 12.65 -5.29
C SER A 166 14.70 12.35 -6.55
N SER A 167 15.33 12.46 -7.72
CA SER A 167 14.70 12.24 -9.03
C SER A 167 14.31 10.77 -9.26
N LEU A 168 13.42 10.59 -10.24
CA LEU A 168 13.03 9.25 -10.71
C LEU A 168 14.23 8.44 -11.23
N TYR A 169 15.19 9.09 -11.86
CA TYR A 169 16.43 8.47 -12.34
C TYR A 169 17.21 7.83 -11.19
N VAL A 170 17.41 8.57 -10.10
CA VAL A 170 18.14 8.07 -8.90
C VAL A 170 17.38 6.89 -8.28
N LEU A 171 16.05 6.98 -8.16
CA LEU A 171 15.24 5.87 -7.68
C LEU A 171 15.39 4.62 -8.56
N LYS A 172 15.32 4.78 -9.88
CA LYS A 172 15.49 3.70 -10.86
C LYS A 172 16.87 3.04 -10.70
N LYS A 173 17.96 3.82 -10.67
CA LYS A 173 19.33 3.31 -10.50
C LYS A 173 19.45 2.45 -9.24
N LYS A 174 18.96 2.94 -8.08
CA LYS A 174 19.01 2.21 -6.80
C LYS A 174 18.25 0.89 -6.85
N LEU A 175 17.05 0.90 -7.44
CA LEU A 175 16.20 -0.29 -7.56
C LEU A 175 16.81 -1.33 -8.51
N LEU A 176 17.34 -0.90 -9.64
CA LEU A 176 17.98 -1.79 -10.60
C LEU A 176 19.24 -2.44 -10.03
N ASN A 177 20.03 -1.73 -9.22
CA ASN A 177 21.18 -2.32 -8.54
C ASN A 177 20.76 -3.46 -7.60
N ILE A 178 19.62 -3.34 -6.90
CA ILE A 178 19.12 -4.42 -6.05
C ILE A 178 18.67 -5.62 -6.89
N ILE A 179 17.89 -5.38 -7.94
CA ILE A 179 17.27 -6.47 -8.70
C ILE A 179 18.28 -7.30 -9.50
N LYS A 180 19.37 -6.68 -9.97
CA LYS A 180 20.46 -7.38 -10.69
C LYS A 180 21.01 -8.60 -9.95
N HIS A 181 20.97 -8.62 -8.63
CA HIS A 181 21.43 -9.76 -7.83
C HIS A 181 20.46 -10.96 -7.89
N TYR A 182 19.30 -10.83 -8.53
CA TYR A 182 18.26 -11.85 -8.58
C TYR A 182 17.87 -12.24 -10.02
N GLU A 183 18.35 -11.52 -11.02
CA GLU A 183 18.22 -11.86 -12.44
C GLU A 183 19.15 -13.02 -12.82
#